data_ecc0f4b5ad7acffb0b2fe803415a16b5
#
_entry.id   ecc0f4b5ad7acffb0b2fe803415a16b5
#
_cell.length_a   1.000
_cell.length_b   1.000
_cell.length_c   1.000
_cell.angle_alpha   90.00
_cell.angle_beta   90.00
_cell.angle_gamma   90.00
#
_symmetry.space_group_name_H-M   'P 1'
#
loop_
_entity.id
_entity.type
_entity.pdbx_description
1 polymer ?
#
loop_
_entity_poly.entity_id
_entity_poly.type
_entity_poly.pdbx_seq_one_letter_code
_entity_poly.pdbx_strand_id
1 'polypeptide(L)'
;MENTKTADLFNDVMGPIMCGPSSSSTAGPTRIGRLTYDLCGQGDYKKVVIEYSSHTGYSHGRGSGTTKGVTGGLMGWMPDHENLFYSLDVAKERGLDIPVVITEDPVPHVNTITLKCSLNNGMDISTRMISMGGGSVAVYQIDDLRVDLFGGRYEVVVWGDSAAQAAAQALLGRAPVAQNDHLAVFSREEEADIDAVRNLSGVRYASQLYPGVPCVTRDYAQAPFTTAAGMQAWQAEHGGSILDAAFAYQSGISGWDQKRIMDWSLHLLDVMDQSVQAGLDNDGRGFFCVRPVSHALKELHEKKKFLDTGILGVATVAATAVMESNMSMRLVIAAPTGGSAGVFPGVAAALAEAGYTREQIAESLLVAALVGAFIYNQATFTASVGGCAVEIGAASSMSAAAAAYLLGGDTKVCLDAAGLALRNLTGLACDPLASGVEVPCIHRNAMGSANAIVSANMALGGVDPVLPYDEVIEAMYVFGKNCVDNNWACGRIGRVGAQGTATGQRVREEFSRKAPMD
;
A
#
# COMPACT_ATOMS: atom_id res chain seq x y z
N MET A 1 2.93 17.26 -3.08
CA MET A 1 3.33 16.70 -4.39
C MET A 1 2.07 16.14 -5.02
N GLU A 2 1.71 16.57 -6.20
CA GLU A 2 0.73 15.88 -7.02
C GLU A 2 1.34 14.53 -7.41
N ASN A 3 0.54 13.48 -7.40
CA ASN A 3 1.01 12.14 -7.73
C ASN A 3 1.25 12.11 -9.26
N THR A 4 2.50 12.25 -9.67
CA THR A 4 2.88 12.24 -11.10
C THR A 4 3.10 10.81 -11.61
N LYS A 5 2.99 9.81 -10.74
CA LYS A 5 3.19 8.39 -11.04
C LYS A 5 1.87 7.76 -11.45
N THR A 6 1.84 7.10 -12.60
CA THR A 6 0.74 6.21 -13.00
C THR A 6 0.79 4.91 -12.17
N ALA A 7 -0.35 4.43 -11.67
CA ALA A 7 -0.43 3.22 -10.87
C ALA A 7 -0.01 1.98 -11.65
N ASP A 8 0.80 1.12 -11.06
CA ASP A 8 0.95 -0.29 -11.48
C ASP A 8 -0.07 -1.14 -10.71
N LEU A 9 -0.79 -2.04 -11.40
CA LEU A 9 -1.88 -2.82 -10.80
C LEU A 9 -1.41 -3.69 -9.64
N PHE A 10 -0.18 -4.21 -9.69
CA PHE A 10 0.36 -5.14 -8.69
C PHE A 10 1.30 -4.48 -7.68
N ASN A 11 1.93 -3.36 -8.06
CA ASN A 11 2.82 -2.65 -7.15
C ASN A 11 2.08 -1.68 -6.23
N ASP A 12 0.98 -1.07 -6.74
CA ASP A 12 0.35 0.10 -6.11
C ASP A 12 -1.12 -0.12 -5.73
N VAL A 13 -1.80 -1.13 -6.30
CA VAL A 13 -3.25 -1.34 -6.10
C VAL A 13 -3.55 -2.69 -5.44
N MET A 14 -3.12 -3.80 -6.03
CA MET A 14 -3.22 -5.16 -5.47
C MET A 14 -1.85 -5.61 -4.98
N GLY A 15 -1.30 -4.86 -4.07
CA GLY A 15 0.03 -5.04 -3.50
C GLY A 15 0.40 -3.87 -2.60
N PRO A 16 1.52 -4.01 -1.87
CA PRO A 16 2.40 -5.18 -1.79
C PRO A 16 1.79 -6.35 -1.01
N ILE A 17 2.37 -7.55 -1.20
CA ILE A 17 2.28 -8.62 -0.22
C ILE A 17 3.07 -8.15 1.00
N MET A 18 2.46 -8.17 2.19
CA MET A 18 3.05 -7.54 3.36
C MET A 18 2.62 -8.16 4.68
N CYS A 19 3.43 -8.02 5.71
CA CYS A 19 2.96 -8.15 7.09
C CYS A 19 2.24 -6.87 7.52
N GLY A 20 1.06 -7.04 8.15
CA GLY A 20 0.29 -5.90 8.66
C GLY A 20 1.03 -5.07 9.73
N PRO A 21 0.37 -4.13 10.42
CA PRO A 21 -1.05 -3.86 10.28
C PRO A 21 -1.40 -2.80 9.23
N SER A 22 -0.42 -2.04 8.72
CA SER A 22 -0.70 -0.88 7.87
C SER A 22 0.25 -0.80 6.67
N SER A 23 -0.28 -0.62 5.47
CA SER A 23 0.56 -0.44 4.28
C SER A 23 1.37 0.86 4.33
N SER A 24 0.79 1.95 4.82
CA SER A 24 1.49 3.24 4.93
C SER A 24 2.40 3.36 6.15
N SER A 25 2.10 2.64 7.24
CA SER A 25 2.87 2.74 8.50
C SER A 25 3.74 1.51 8.79
N THR A 26 3.66 0.44 8.01
CA THR A 26 4.50 -0.75 8.15
C THR A 26 5.21 -1.08 6.84
N ALA A 27 4.47 -1.42 5.77
CA ALA A 27 5.08 -1.84 4.50
C ALA A 27 5.88 -0.73 3.82
N GLY A 28 5.34 0.49 3.72
CA GLY A 28 6.07 1.64 3.21
C GLY A 28 7.36 1.92 3.99
N PRO A 29 7.31 2.03 5.33
CA PRO A 29 8.50 2.12 6.16
C PRO A 29 9.51 0.97 6.00
N THR A 30 9.06 -0.28 5.80
CA THR A 30 9.96 -1.40 5.51
C THR A 30 10.69 -1.20 4.19
N ARG A 31 9.98 -0.77 3.14
CA ARG A 31 10.60 -0.44 1.84
C ARG A 31 11.56 0.73 1.96
N ILE A 32 11.23 1.76 2.76
CA ILE A 32 12.14 2.89 3.04
C ILE A 32 13.43 2.39 3.71
N GLY A 33 13.32 1.56 4.73
CA GLY A 33 14.48 0.92 5.36
C GLY A 33 15.28 0.07 4.37
N ARG A 34 14.60 -0.71 3.51
CA ARG A 34 15.24 -1.55 2.50
C ARG A 34 15.99 -0.73 1.43
N LEU A 35 15.40 0.33 0.92
CA LEU A 35 16.09 1.23 -0.02
C LEU A 35 17.32 1.90 0.64
N THR A 36 17.23 2.24 1.93
CA THR A 36 18.37 2.76 2.67
C THR A 36 19.45 1.69 2.89
N TYR A 37 19.07 0.45 3.18
CA TYR A 37 19.99 -0.68 3.24
C TYR A 37 20.76 -0.86 1.94
N ASP A 38 20.08 -0.82 0.81
CA ASP A 38 20.70 -0.89 -0.52
C ASP A 38 21.63 0.29 -0.78
N LEU A 39 21.18 1.52 -0.49
CA LEU A 39 21.96 2.75 -0.66
C LEU A 39 23.26 2.74 0.16
N CYS A 40 23.22 2.11 1.32
CA CYS A 40 24.37 1.93 2.20
C CYS A 40 25.16 0.64 1.90
N GLY A 41 25.21 0.18 0.66
CA GLY A 41 26.02 -0.97 0.26
C GLY A 41 25.57 -2.28 0.88
N GLN A 42 24.28 -2.51 0.96
CA GLN A 42 23.64 -3.68 1.60
C GLN A 42 23.92 -3.76 3.11
N GLY A 43 23.75 -2.62 3.78
CA GLY A 43 23.87 -2.56 5.23
C GLY A 43 25.29 -2.34 5.76
N ASP A 44 26.21 -1.82 4.93
CA ASP A 44 27.57 -1.46 5.34
C ASP A 44 27.59 -0.15 6.15
N TYR A 45 26.90 -0.13 7.28
CA TYR A 45 26.86 1.01 8.20
C TYR A 45 27.16 0.59 9.64
N LYS A 46 27.81 1.47 10.39
CA LYS A 46 28.10 1.33 11.82
C LYS A 46 27.03 1.98 12.70
N LYS A 47 26.24 2.91 12.15
CA LYS A 47 25.19 3.62 12.86
C LYS A 47 24.11 4.09 11.89
N VAL A 48 22.85 3.96 12.30
CA VAL A 48 21.68 4.54 11.63
C VAL A 48 20.83 5.26 12.65
N VAL A 49 20.37 6.47 12.32
CA VAL A 49 19.41 7.23 13.13
C VAL A 49 18.14 7.40 12.32
N ILE A 50 16.99 7.03 12.92
CA ILE A 50 15.67 7.31 12.37
C ILE A 50 15.19 8.64 12.93
N GLU A 51 14.87 9.60 12.07
CA GLU A 51 14.28 10.86 12.49
C GLU A 51 12.84 10.98 12.00
N TYR A 52 11.93 11.22 12.93
CA TYR A 52 10.55 11.60 12.66
C TYR A 52 10.35 13.07 13.01
N SER A 53 9.70 13.84 12.15
CA SER A 53 9.25 15.18 12.52
C SER A 53 8.04 15.10 13.44
N SER A 54 7.95 15.98 14.43
CA SER A 54 6.75 16.13 15.29
C SER A 54 5.48 16.44 14.48
N HIS A 55 5.63 16.94 13.25
CA HIS A 55 4.54 17.20 12.31
C HIS A 55 4.07 15.94 11.55
N THR A 56 4.71 14.78 11.75
CA THR A 56 4.31 13.51 11.13
C THR A 56 3.44 12.67 12.07
N GLY A 57 2.59 11.83 11.49
CA GLY A 57 1.82 10.84 12.26
C GLY A 57 2.71 9.82 12.98
N TYR A 58 3.94 9.62 12.53
CA TYR A 58 4.88 8.64 13.07
C TYR A 58 5.46 9.03 14.42
N SER A 59 5.58 10.32 14.72
CA SER A 59 6.07 10.82 16.02
C SER A 59 5.19 10.40 17.21
N HIS A 60 3.92 10.03 16.93
CA HIS A 60 2.93 9.62 17.92
C HIS A 60 2.48 8.16 17.74
N GLY A 61 3.01 7.46 16.73
CA GLY A 61 2.52 6.18 16.22
C GLY A 61 3.04 4.97 16.97
N ARG A 62 2.69 4.82 18.24
CA ARG A 62 2.86 3.55 18.94
C ARG A 62 1.87 2.53 18.36
N GLY A 63 2.36 1.34 18.01
CA GLY A 63 1.53 0.21 17.59
C GLY A 63 1.14 0.15 16.12
N SER A 64 1.62 1.07 15.28
CA SER A 64 1.41 1.00 13.82
C SER A 64 2.51 0.21 13.07
N GLY A 65 3.55 -0.23 13.79
CA GLY A 65 4.66 -1.01 13.23
C GLY A 65 5.68 -0.20 12.42
N THR A 66 5.70 1.13 12.54
CA THR A 66 6.57 1.99 11.70
C THR A 66 8.04 1.74 11.97
N THR A 67 8.47 1.80 13.23
CA THR A 67 9.86 1.55 13.61
C THR A 67 10.26 0.11 13.34
N LYS A 68 9.37 -0.86 13.59
CA LYS A 68 9.58 -2.27 13.20
C LYS A 68 9.79 -2.41 11.70
N GLY A 69 8.97 -1.74 10.90
CA GLY A 69 9.10 -1.74 9.45
C GLY A 69 10.46 -1.19 9.00
N VAL A 70 10.79 0.04 9.41
CA VAL A 70 12.09 0.65 9.06
C VAL A 70 13.26 -0.24 9.49
N THR A 71 13.23 -0.72 10.73
CA THR A 71 14.30 -1.58 11.28
C THR A 71 14.44 -2.89 10.50
N GLY A 72 13.32 -3.54 10.15
CA GLY A 72 13.34 -4.73 9.30
C GLY A 72 13.95 -4.45 7.92
N GLY A 73 13.54 -3.35 7.29
CA GLY A 73 14.09 -2.91 6.02
C GLY A 73 15.59 -2.60 6.08
N LEU A 74 16.06 -1.96 7.16
CA LEU A 74 17.48 -1.74 7.42
C LEU A 74 18.27 -3.04 7.63
N MET A 75 17.63 -4.16 7.89
CA MET A 75 18.25 -5.50 7.90
C MET A 75 18.14 -6.23 6.56
N GLY A 76 17.69 -5.55 5.49
CA GLY A 76 17.54 -6.11 4.16
C GLY A 76 16.20 -6.84 3.93
N TRP A 77 15.26 -6.76 4.88
CA TRP A 77 13.98 -7.46 4.77
C TRP A 77 13.00 -6.73 3.87
N MET A 78 12.13 -7.52 3.23
CA MET A 78 10.99 -7.02 2.45
C MET A 78 9.74 -6.95 3.34
N PRO A 79 8.67 -6.24 2.91
CA PRO A 79 7.45 -6.09 3.70
C PRO A 79 6.76 -7.40 4.10
N ASP A 80 6.97 -8.47 3.37
CA ASP A 80 6.40 -9.80 3.58
C ASP A 80 7.26 -10.71 4.48
N HIS A 81 8.36 -10.21 5.01
CA HIS A 81 9.27 -11.02 5.82
C HIS A 81 8.62 -11.50 7.12
N GLU A 82 8.55 -12.81 7.34
CA GLU A 82 7.84 -13.48 8.44
C GLU A 82 8.21 -12.99 9.86
N ASN A 83 9.47 -12.55 10.03
CA ASN A 83 10.00 -12.07 11.31
C ASN A 83 9.84 -10.55 11.52
N LEU A 84 9.09 -9.84 10.65
CA LEU A 84 8.95 -8.38 10.72
C LEU A 84 8.40 -7.92 12.09
N PHE A 85 7.52 -8.71 12.70
CA PHE A 85 7.00 -8.45 14.04
C PHE A 85 8.11 -8.35 15.10
N TYR A 86 9.18 -9.13 14.94
CA TYR A 86 10.31 -9.24 15.88
C TYR A 86 11.54 -8.43 15.43
N SER A 87 11.41 -7.55 14.46
CA SER A 87 12.55 -6.85 13.84
C SER A 87 13.41 -6.06 14.85
N LEU A 88 12.79 -5.44 15.86
CA LEU A 88 13.52 -4.72 16.90
C LEU A 88 14.38 -5.65 17.77
N ASP A 89 13.83 -6.81 18.13
CA ASP A 89 14.56 -7.81 18.92
C ASP A 89 15.72 -8.37 18.12
N VAL A 90 15.48 -8.74 16.86
CA VAL A 90 16.52 -9.26 15.95
C VAL A 90 17.60 -8.22 15.68
N ALA A 91 17.25 -6.95 15.49
CA ALA A 91 18.23 -5.87 15.34
C ALA A 91 19.14 -5.75 16.56
N LYS A 92 18.57 -5.80 17.75
CA LYS A 92 19.30 -5.78 19.01
C LYS A 92 20.23 -7.00 19.17
N GLU A 93 19.76 -8.19 18.82
CA GLU A 93 20.57 -9.43 18.83
C GLU A 93 21.75 -9.34 17.84
N ARG A 94 21.58 -8.65 16.70
CA ARG A 94 22.64 -8.37 15.73
C ARG A 94 23.58 -7.22 16.14
N GLY A 95 23.33 -6.58 17.30
CA GLY A 95 24.13 -5.44 17.77
C GLY A 95 23.87 -4.14 17.01
N LEU A 96 22.76 -4.04 16.28
CA LEU A 96 22.36 -2.83 15.57
C LEU A 96 21.66 -1.88 16.54
N ASP A 97 22.28 -0.74 16.81
CA ASP A 97 21.67 0.36 17.58
C ASP A 97 21.05 1.36 16.59
N ILE A 98 19.72 1.44 16.58
CA ILE A 98 18.94 2.26 15.66
C ILE A 98 18.08 3.24 16.50
N PRO A 99 18.68 4.33 17.02
CA PRO A 99 17.95 5.30 17.81
C PRO A 99 16.91 6.05 16.98
N VAL A 100 15.76 6.32 17.60
CA VAL A 100 14.70 7.16 17.06
C VAL A 100 14.79 8.54 17.69
N VAL A 101 14.78 9.58 16.86
CA VAL A 101 14.82 10.98 17.27
C VAL A 101 13.58 11.70 16.72
N ILE A 102 12.95 12.52 17.54
CA ILE A 102 11.86 13.41 17.12
C ILE A 102 12.44 14.80 16.89
N THR A 103 12.21 15.38 15.72
CA THR A 103 12.66 16.73 15.34
C THR A 103 11.48 17.66 15.09
N GLU A 104 11.72 18.97 15.16
CA GLU A 104 10.74 20.00 14.80
C GLU A 104 10.87 20.45 13.33
N ASP A 105 11.73 19.79 12.55
CA ASP A 105 11.97 20.16 11.16
C ASP A 105 10.70 20.02 10.31
N PRO A 106 10.40 20.99 9.45
CA PRO A 106 9.30 20.89 8.52
C PRO A 106 9.56 19.79 7.50
N VAL A 107 8.51 19.05 7.16
CA VAL A 107 8.58 17.93 6.20
C VAL A 107 7.61 18.16 5.03
N PRO A 108 7.94 17.65 3.84
CA PRO A 108 7.10 17.85 2.65
C PRO A 108 5.77 17.06 2.72
N HIS A 109 5.70 16.02 3.54
CA HIS A 109 4.53 15.15 3.66
C HIS A 109 4.43 14.57 5.07
N VAL A 110 3.21 14.32 5.55
CA VAL A 110 2.91 13.78 6.89
C VAL A 110 3.48 12.37 7.15
N ASN A 111 3.86 11.65 6.11
CA ASN A 111 4.46 10.31 6.18
C ASN A 111 5.95 10.33 5.80
N THR A 112 6.66 11.42 6.06
CA THR A 112 8.09 11.52 5.79
C THR A 112 8.90 10.83 6.88
N ILE A 113 9.91 10.07 6.47
CA ILE A 113 10.93 9.44 7.33
C ILE A 113 12.30 9.92 6.85
N THR A 114 13.13 10.41 7.76
CA THR A 114 14.52 10.75 7.50
C THR A 114 15.42 9.69 8.13
N LEU A 115 16.37 9.17 7.36
CA LEU A 115 17.38 8.23 7.83
C LEU A 115 18.77 8.85 7.66
N LYS A 116 19.58 8.82 8.73
CA LYS A 116 20.97 9.27 8.73
C LYS A 116 21.88 8.09 9.03
N CYS A 117 22.71 7.73 8.08
CA CYS A 117 23.57 6.56 8.11
C CYS A 117 25.04 6.98 8.14
N SER A 118 25.82 6.44 9.08
CA SER A 118 27.29 6.54 9.06
C SER A 118 27.86 5.21 8.62
N LEU A 119 28.51 5.19 7.45
CA LEU A 119 29.09 4.00 6.85
C LEU A 119 30.41 3.59 7.50
N ASN A 120 30.80 2.32 7.34
CA ASN A 120 32.08 1.82 7.84
C ASN A 120 33.30 2.48 7.15
N ASN A 121 33.15 2.94 5.92
CA ASN A 121 34.19 3.68 5.19
C ASN A 121 34.35 5.15 5.64
N GLY A 122 33.53 5.60 6.62
CA GLY A 122 33.56 6.95 7.18
C GLY A 122 32.69 7.99 6.46
N MET A 123 31.93 7.57 5.43
CA MET A 123 30.99 8.42 4.73
C MET A 123 29.67 8.49 5.50
N ASP A 124 29.04 9.66 5.51
CA ASP A 124 27.66 9.83 6.00
C ASP A 124 26.72 10.00 4.82
N ILE A 125 25.55 9.35 4.90
CA ILE A 125 24.47 9.45 3.91
C ILE A 125 23.18 9.79 4.63
N SER A 126 22.44 10.77 4.13
CA SER A 126 21.14 11.17 4.63
C SER A 126 20.08 10.97 3.55
N THR A 127 18.94 10.43 3.93
CA THR A 127 17.80 10.26 3.01
C THR A 127 16.52 10.80 3.62
N ARG A 128 15.68 11.43 2.77
CA ARG A 128 14.28 11.73 3.10
C ARG A 128 13.39 10.97 2.15
N MET A 129 12.55 10.11 2.70
CA MET A 129 11.63 9.27 1.93
C MET A 129 10.21 9.42 2.47
N ILE A 130 9.23 9.16 1.62
CA ILE A 130 7.82 9.34 1.92
C ILE A 130 7.10 8.02 1.67
N SER A 131 6.27 7.57 2.62
CA SER A 131 5.28 6.54 2.38
C SER A 131 4.03 7.17 1.77
N MET A 132 3.75 6.84 0.51
CA MET A 132 2.72 7.48 -0.32
C MET A 132 1.31 6.90 -0.12
N GLY A 133 1.17 5.86 0.72
CA GLY A 133 -0.04 5.07 0.86
C GLY A 133 0.00 3.77 0.03
N GLY A 134 -0.86 2.80 0.36
CA GLY A 134 -0.84 1.49 -0.31
C GLY A 134 0.45 0.68 -0.18
N GLY A 135 1.46 1.16 0.54
CA GLY A 135 2.81 0.58 0.58
C GLY A 135 3.78 1.18 -0.45
N SER A 136 3.30 2.09 -1.30
CA SER A 136 4.14 2.84 -2.23
C SER A 136 5.06 3.82 -1.50
N VAL A 137 6.25 4.05 -2.06
CA VAL A 137 7.26 4.94 -1.48
C VAL A 137 7.82 5.90 -2.51
N ALA A 138 8.26 7.06 -2.05
CA ALA A 138 9.03 8.01 -2.85
C ALA A 138 10.32 8.38 -2.11
N VAL A 139 11.47 8.29 -2.79
CA VAL A 139 12.72 8.89 -2.34
C VAL A 139 12.67 10.34 -2.78
N TYR A 140 12.60 11.23 -1.82
CA TYR A 140 12.45 12.67 -2.04
C TYR A 140 13.78 13.39 -2.09
N GLN A 141 14.76 12.90 -1.31
CA GLN A 141 16.06 13.52 -1.19
C GLN A 141 17.12 12.50 -0.80
N ILE A 142 18.30 12.60 -1.39
CA ILE A 142 19.55 11.91 -1.01
C ILE A 142 20.58 12.98 -0.75
N ASP A 143 21.12 13.05 0.46
CA ASP A 143 21.97 14.15 0.96
C ASP A 143 21.30 15.51 0.70
N ASP A 144 21.93 16.38 -0.10
CA ASP A 144 21.39 17.67 -0.52
C ASP A 144 20.72 17.65 -1.91
N LEU A 145 20.77 16.50 -2.61
CA LEU A 145 20.16 16.35 -3.93
C LEU A 145 18.67 16.01 -3.81
N ARG A 146 17.81 16.86 -4.37
CA ARG A 146 16.42 16.54 -4.59
C ARG A 146 16.27 15.50 -5.70
N VAL A 147 15.49 14.45 -5.41
CA VAL A 147 15.18 13.38 -6.35
C VAL A 147 13.69 13.06 -6.31
N ASP A 148 13.18 12.39 -7.35
CA ASP A 148 11.79 11.89 -7.42
C ASP A 148 11.83 10.44 -7.92
N LEU A 149 12.16 9.48 -6.99
CA LEU A 149 12.28 8.06 -7.29
C LEU A 149 11.19 7.29 -6.56
N PHE A 150 10.57 6.31 -7.22
CA PHE A 150 9.41 5.60 -6.69
C PHE A 150 9.67 4.13 -6.33
N GLY A 151 10.94 3.70 -6.32
CA GLY A 151 11.34 2.34 -5.88
C GLY A 151 10.85 1.21 -6.78
N GLY A 152 10.42 1.50 -8.00
CA GLY A 152 9.98 0.52 -9.01
C GLY A 152 11.04 0.19 -10.07
N ARG A 153 12.22 0.78 -9.98
CA ARG A 153 13.32 0.63 -10.94
C ARG A 153 14.64 0.43 -10.20
N TYR A 154 15.67 -0.02 -10.93
CA TYR A 154 17.05 0.03 -10.44
C TYR A 154 17.57 1.46 -10.52
N GLU A 155 18.10 1.98 -9.40
CA GLU A 155 18.65 3.32 -9.35
C GLU A 155 20.12 3.26 -8.95
N VAL A 156 21.03 3.65 -9.87
CA VAL A 156 22.46 3.74 -9.57
C VAL A 156 22.75 5.13 -9.04
N VAL A 157 23.30 5.20 -7.84
CA VAL A 157 23.63 6.45 -7.15
C VAL A 157 25.16 6.57 -7.06
N VAL A 158 25.71 7.68 -7.56
CA VAL A 158 27.16 7.88 -7.71
C VAL A 158 27.57 9.14 -7.00
N TRP A 159 28.41 9.03 -5.99
CA TRP A 159 29.09 10.15 -5.33
C TRP A 159 30.46 10.36 -5.97
N GLY A 160 30.66 11.49 -6.61
CA GLY A 160 31.89 11.86 -7.32
C GLY A 160 31.75 13.23 -7.95
N ASP A 161 32.87 13.76 -8.47
CA ASP A 161 32.88 15.03 -9.20
C ASP A 161 32.23 14.91 -10.59
N SER A 162 32.13 16.00 -11.32
CA SER A 162 31.52 16.04 -12.65
C SER A 162 32.21 15.10 -13.66
N ALA A 163 33.51 14.85 -13.51
CA ALA A 163 34.23 13.93 -14.38
C ALA A 163 33.85 12.47 -14.11
N ALA A 164 33.75 12.10 -12.82
CA ALA A 164 33.26 10.77 -12.39
C ALA A 164 31.80 10.53 -12.83
N GLN A 165 30.94 11.53 -12.70
CA GLN A 165 29.56 11.46 -13.15
C GLN A 165 29.45 11.27 -14.68
N ALA A 166 30.27 11.99 -15.47
CA ALA A 166 30.31 11.82 -16.91
C ALA A 166 30.83 10.42 -17.32
N ALA A 167 31.84 9.90 -16.60
CA ALA A 167 32.33 8.53 -16.83
C ALA A 167 31.23 7.48 -16.48
N ALA A 168 30.49 7.67 -15.40
CA ALA A 168 29.37 6.81 -15.04
C ALA A 168 28.26 6.89 -16.10
N GLN A 169 27.92 8.08 -16.61
CA GLN A 169 26.97 8.25 -17.71
C GLN A 169 27.39 7.48 -18.96
N ALA A 170 28.67 7.57 -19.33
CA ALA A 170 29.19 6.85 -20.49
C ALA A 170 29.12 5.32 -20.32
N LEU A 171 29.48 4.82 -19.12
CA LEU A 171 29.40 3.39 -18.79
C LEU A 171 27.96 2.86 -18.77
N LEU A 172 27.04 3.62 -18.14
CA LEU A 172 25.64 3.23 -17.98
C LEU A 172 24.79 3.46 -19.24
N GLY A 173 25.30 4.23 -20.22
CA GLY A 173 24.66 4.49 -21.51
C GLY A 173 23.41 5.39 -21.41
N ARG A 174 23.25 6.18 -20.33
CA ARG A 174 22.09 7.07 -20.14
C ARG A 174 22.39 8.26 -19.26
N ALA A 175 21.63 9.34 -19.48
CA ALA A 175 21.74 10.55 -18.66
C ALA A 175 21.23 10.32 -17.23
N PRO A 176 21.77 11.04 -16.23
CA PRO A 176 21.22 11.02 -14.88
C PRO A 176 19.81 11.62 -14.87
N VAL A 177 18.95 11.07 -13.99
CA VAL A 177 17.60 11.60 -13.74
C VAL A 177 17.63 12.77 -12.74
N ALA A 178 18.69 12.85 -11.92
CA ALA A 178 18.98 13.96 -11.03
C ALA A 178 20.50 14.04 -10.79
N GLN A 179 21.03 15.24 -10.65
CA GLN A 179 22.43 15.44 -10.32
C GLN A 179 22.71 16.84 -9.70
N ASN A 180 23.79 16.92 -8.94
CA ASN A 180 24.44 18.15 -8.53
C ASN A 180 25.98 18.01 -8.68
N ASP A 181 26.78 18.90 -8.09
CA ASP A 181 28.25 18.93 -8.27
C ASP A 181 28.98 17.68 -7.73
N HIS A 182 28.34 16.86 -6.89
CA HIS A 182 28.98 15.73 -6.20
C HIS A 182 28.16 14.44 -6.14
N LEU A 183 26.94 14.45 -6.65
CA LEU A 183 26.02 13.32 -6.63
C LEU A 183 25.22 13.23 -7.93
N ALA A 184 25.10 12.04 -8.52
CA ALA A 184 24.26 11.76 -9.67
C ALA A 184 23.45 10.47 -9.48
N VAL A 185 22.24 10.45 -10.00
CA VAL A 185 21.32 9.30 -9.95
C VAL A 185 20.92 8.89 -11.36
N PHE A 186 21.04 7.59 -11.66
CA PHE A 186 20.73 7.01 -12.96
C PHE A 186 19.64 5.93 -12.80
N SER A 187 18.50 6.10 -13.46
CA SER A 187 17.38 5.17 -13.39
C SER A 187 17.44 4.14 -14.52
N ARG A 188 17.22 2.84 -14.22
CA ARG A 188 17.39 1.72 -15.15
C ARG A 188 16.25 0.69 -15.00
N GLU A 189 16.02 -0.08 -16.05
CA GLU A 189 15.13 -1.25 -16.04
C GLU A 189 15.83 -2.53 -15.60
N GLU A 190 17.15 -2.57 -15.76
CA GLU A 190 18.00 -3.72 -15.48
C GLU A 190 19.08 -3.37 -14.46
N GLU A 191 19.56 -4.38 -13.76
CA GLU A 191 20.67 -4.28 -12.83
C GLU A 191 21.93 -3.80 -13.52
N ALA A 192 22.69 -2.92 -12.87
CA ALA A 192 23.99 -2.48 -13.35
C ALA A 192 25.11 -3.27 -12.69
N ASP A 193 26.25 -3.40 -13.38
CA ASP A 193 27.49 -3.81 -12.75
C ASP A 193 28.00 -2.67 -11.87
N ILE A 194 27.61 -2.67 -10.59
CA ILE A 194 27.94 -1.62 -9.64
C ILE A 194 29.45 -1.58 -9.34
N ASP A 195 30.14 -2.70 -9.45
CA ASP A 195 31.59 -2.74 -9.21
C ASP A 195 32.34 -2.09 -10.37
N ALA A 196 31.87 -2.22 -11.59
CA ALA A 196 32.40 -1.45 -12.71
C ALA A 196 32.23 0.07 -12.50
N VAL A 197 31.08 0.50 -11.95
CA VAL A 197 30.84 1.92 -11.61
C VAL A 197 31.77 2.38 -10.47
N ARG A 198 31.93 1.59 -9.42
CA ARG A 198 32.83 1.89 -8.27
C ARG A 198 34.28 2.07 -8.68
N ASN A 199 34.73 1.34 -9.69
CA ASN A 199 36.09 1.37 -10.18
C ASN A 199 36.41 2.56 -11.13
N LEU A 200 35.42 3.39 -11.46
CA LEU A 200 35.67 4.59 -12.27
C LEU A 200 36.49 5.64 -11.50
N SER A 201 37.39 6.29 -12.22
CA SER A 201 38.21 7.35 -11.63
C SER A 201 37.36 8.50 -11.10
N GLY A 202 37.64 8.95 -9.88
CA GLY A 202 36.92 10.05 -9.23
C GLY A 202 35.61 9.66 -8.53
N VAL A 203 35.16 8.44 -8.67
CA VAL A 203 34.03 7.91 -7.88
C VAL A 203 34.50 7.67 -6.44
N ARG A 204 33.86 8.37 -5.50
CA ARG A 204 34.14 8.22 -4.06
C ARG A 204 33.35 7.06 -3.46
N TYR A 205 32.10 6.90 -3.93
CA TYR A 205 31.19 5.84 -3.52
C TYR A 205 30.14 5.64 -4.61
N ALA A 206 29.66 4.43 -4.79
CA ALA A 206 28.50 4.14 -5.63
C ALA A 206 27.72 2.97 -5.04
N SER A 207 26.39 3.06 -5.14
CA SER A 207 25.46 2.02 -4.72
C SER A 207 24.31 1.90 -5.71
N GLN A 208 23.56 0.80 -5.60
CA GLN A 208 22.38 0.55 -6.41
C GLN A 208 21.19 0.24 -5.50
N LEU A 209 20.10 0.97 -5.71
CA LEU A 209 18.80 0.67 -5.14
C LEU A 209 18.14 -0.40 -6.02
N TYR A 210 17.58 -1.40 -5.37
CA TYR A 210 16.86 -2.49 -6.05
C TYR A 210 15.35 -2.23 -6.03
N PRO A 211 14.62 -2.58 -7.09
CA PRO A 211 13.18 -2.46 -7.09
C PRO A 211 12.57 -3.37 -6.02
N GLY A 212 11.96 -2.76 -5.02
CA GLY A 212 11.28 -3.47 -3.92
C GLY A 212 9.84 -3.85 -4.26
N VAL A 213 9.57 -4.22 -5.52
CA VAL A 213 8.24 -4.46 -6.08
C VAL A 213 8.27 -5.66 -7.04
N PRO A 214 7.15 -6.40 -7.22
CA PRO A 214 7.09 -7.53 -8.12
C PRO A 214 7.27 -7.16 -9.60
N CYS A 215 6.76 -5.97 -9.99
CA CYS A 215 6.86 -5.47 -11.36
C CYS A 215 7.90 -4.37 -11.47
N VAL A 216 9.02 -4.63 -12.16
CA VAL A 216 9.91 -3.55 -12.58
C VAL A 216 9.18 -2.70 -13.61
N THR A 217 8.99 -1.43 -13.29
CA THR A 217 8.28 -0.50 -14.17
C THR A 217 9.18 -0.10 -15.33
N ARG A 218 8.72 -0.31 -16.56
CA ARG A 218 9.45 0.13 -17.76
C ARG A 218 9.38 1.64 -17.93
N ASP A 219 8.16 2.14 -18.08
CA ASP A 219 7.90 3.56 -18.22
C ASP A 219 6.47 3.84 -17.75
N TYR A 220 6.30 4.70 -16.76
CA TYR A 220 4.98 5.12 -16.27
C TYR A 220 4.15 5.85 -17.33
N ALA A 221 4.79 6.44 -18.34
CA ALA A 221 4.12 7.11 -19.46
C ALA A 221 3.46 6.16 -20.47
N GLN A 222 3.67 4.84 -20.36
CA GLN A 222 3.16 3.86 -21.32
C GLN A 222 1.80 3.23 -20.93
N ALA A 223 1.15 3.73 -19.88
CA ALA A 223 -0.23 3.35 -19.64
C ALA A 223 -1.12 3.85 -20.79
N PRO A 224 -1.92 2.98 -21.44
CA PRO A 224 -2.75 3.38 -22.57
C PRO A 224 -3.84 4.39 -22.20
N PHE A 225 -4.19 4.47 -20.92
CA PHE A 225 -5.17 5.40 -20.32
C PHE A 225 -4.94 5.46 -18.81
N THR A 226 -5.43 6.51 -18.15
CA THR A 226 -5.26 6.73 -16.69
C THR A 226 -6.57 6.97 -15.95
N THR A 227 -7.69 7.08 -16.67
CA THR A 227 -9.04 7.36 -16.17
C THR A 227 -10.05 6.38 -16.75
N ALA A 228 -11.24 6.28 -16.15
CA ALA A 228 -12.31 5.43 -16.66
C ALA A 228 -12.82 5.94 -18.02
N ALA A 229 -12.95 7.24 -18.21
CA ALA A 229 -13.32 7.83 -19.49
C ALA A 229 -12.26 7.56 -20.56
N GLY A 230 -10.96 7.65 -20.21
CA GLY A 230 -9.86 7.30 -21.11
C GLY A 230 -9.88 5.83 -21.52
N MET A 231 -10.19 4.91 -20.58
CA MET A 231 -10.38 3.50 -20.89
C MET A 231 -11.53 3.26 -21.86
N GLN A 232 -12.68 3.91 -21.63
CA GLN A 232 -13.84 3.79 -22.53
C GLN A 232 -13.53 4.31 -23.96
N ALA A 233 -12.78 5.42 -24.05
CA ALA A 233 -12.30 5.92 -25.35
C ALA A 233 -11.35 4.92 -26.03
N TRP A 234 -10.41 4.34 -25.27
CA TRP A 234 -9.52 3.29 -25.77
C TRP A 234 -10.29 2.06 -26.25
N GLN A 235 -11.31 1.61 -25.50
CA GLN A 235 -12.17 0.50 -25.92
C GLN A 235 -12.98 0.80 -27.20
N ALA A 236 -13.40 2.05 -27.39
CA ALA A 236 -14.11 2.46 -28.60
C ALA A 236 -13.23 2.32 -29.86
N GLU A 237 -11.91 2.47 -29.73
CA GLU A 237 -10.94 2.34 -30.82
C GLU A 237 -10.46 0.88 -31.03
N HIS A 238 -10.25 0.13 -29.93
CA HIS A 238 -9.60 -1.18 -29.96
C HIS A 238 -10.57 -2.34 -29.76
N GLY A 239 -11.78 -2.08 -29.28
CA GLY A 239 -12.74 -3.11 -28.85
C GLY A 239 -12.36 -3.74 -27.52
N GLY A 240 -12.98 -4.88 -27.22
CA GLY A 240 -12.67 -5.68 -26.03
C GLY A 240 -13.48 -5.34 -24.79
N SER A 241 -13.33 -6.15 -23.77
CA SER A 241 -13.96 -6.05 -22.47
C SER A 241 -13.15 -5.19 -21.50
N ILE A 242 -13.67 -4.95 -20.29
CA ILE A 242 -12.93 -4.31 -19.21
C ILE A 242 -11.70 -5.15 -18.78
N LEU A 243 -11.76 -6.49 -18.91
CA LEU A 243 -10.62 -7.37 -18.66
C LEU A 243 -9.52 -7.19 -19.70
N ASP A 244 -9.89 -7.06 -21.00
CA ASP A 244 -8.90 -6.77 -22.07
C ASP A 244 -8.21 -5.43 -21.83
N ALA A 245 -8.95 -4.44 -21.37
CA ALA A 245 -8.39 -3.15 -20.98
C ALA A 245 -7.43 -3.27 -19.78
N ALA A 246 -7.73 -4.14 -18.78
CA ALA A 246 -6.84 -4.38 -17.63
C ALA A 246 -5.52 -5.06 -18.08
N PHE A 247 -5.59 -6.03 -19.00
CA PHE A 247 -4.39 -6.62 -19.59
C PHE A 247 -3.56 -5.60 -20.36
N ALA A 248 -4.21 -4.78 -21.21
CA ALA A 248 -3.52 -3.75 -21.98
C ALA A 248 -2.82 -2.73 -21.07
N TYR A 249 -3.50 -2.31 -19.99
CA TYR A 249 -2.96 -1.38 -19.00
C TYR A 249 -1.70 -1.95 -18.34
N GLN A 250 -1.80 -3.16 -17.76
CA GLN A 250 -0.69 -3.75 -17.01
C GLN A 250 0.48 -4.13 -17.94
N SER A 251 0.17 -4.68 -19.14
CA SER A 251 1.22 -4.99 -20.13
C SER A 251 1.96 -3.73 -20.59
N GLY A 252 1.27 -2.62 -20.77
CA GLY A 252 1.87 -1.34 -21.13
C GLY A 252 2.92 -0.88 -20.10
N ILE A 253 2.57 -0.92 -18.82
CA ILE A 253 3.45 -0.46 -17.73
C ILE A 253 4.60 -1.44 -17.47
N SER A 254 4.32 -2.75 -17.39
CA SER A 254 5.28 -3.77 -16.94
C SER A 254 6.00 -4.49 -18.09
N GLY A 255 5.41 -4.51 -19.28
CA GLY A 255 5.84 -5.36 -20.40
C GLY A 255 5.58 -6.85 -20.17
N TRP A 256 4.79 -7.21 -19.15
CA TRP A 256 4.39 -8.60 -18.93
C TRP A 256 3.35 -9.04 -19.95
N ASP A 257 3.42 -10.30 -20.39
CA ASP A 257 2.38 -10.92 -21.19
C ASP A 257 1.15 -11.29 -20.33
N GLN A 258 0.05 -11.60 -20.98
CA GLN A 258 -1.21 -11.95 -20.31
C GLN A 258 -1.05 -13.17 -19.39
N LYS A 259 -0.26 -14.17 -19.82
CA LYS A 259 -0.02 -15.36 -19.02
C LYS A 259 0.64 -15.01 -17.69
N ARG A 260 1.70 -14.22 -17.71
CA ARG A 260 2.42 -13.79 -16.51
C ARG A 260 1.53 -12.94 -15.60
N ILE A 261 0.69 -12.08 -16.16
CA ILE A 261 -0.29 -11.28 -15.43
C ILE A 261 -1.29 -12.20 -14.70
N MET A 262 -1.83 -13.22 -15.40
CA MET A 262 -2.75 -14.18 -14.79
C MET A 262 -2.07 -15.05 -13.73
N ASP A 263 -0.88 -15.57 -14.01
CA ASP A 263 -0.11 -16.36 -13.04
C ASP A 263 0.13 -15.58 -11.73
N TRP A 264 0.42 -14.27 -11.86
CA TRP A 264 0.59 -13.39 -10.68
C TRP A 264 -0.74 -13.14 -9.96
N SER A 265 -1.83 -12.95 -10.69
CA SER A 265 -3.17 -12.79 -10.09
C SER A 265 -3.59 -14.03 -9.30
N LEU A 266 -3.32 -15.23 -9.82
CA LEU A 266 -3.54 -16.49 -9.12
C LEU A 266 -2.68 -16.59 -7.85
N HIS A 267 -1.40 -16.21 -7.93
CA HIS A 267 -0.51 -16.16 -6.75
C HIS A 267 -1.06 -15.21 -5.67
N LEU A 268 -1.59 -14.04 -6.05
CA LEU A 268 -2.21 -13.13 -5.09
C LEU A 268 -3.43 -13.77 -4.40
N LEU A 269 -4.25 -14.52 -5.12
CA LEU A 269 -5.36 -15.27 -4.50
C LEU A 269 -4.86 -16.33 -3.52
N ASP A 270 -3.74 -17.03 -3.81
CA ASP A 270 -3.13 -17.99 -2.88
C ASP A 270 -2.72 -17.32 -1.56
N VAL A 271 -2.14 -16.13 -1.64
CA VAL A 271 -1.77 -15.35 -0.44
C VAL A 271 -3.02 -14.87 0.31
N MET A 272 -4.09 -14.47 -0.39
CA MET A 272 -5.36 -14.09 0.24
C MET A 272 -5.98 -15.26 1.02
N ASP A 273 -6.00 -16.46 0.44
CA ASP A 273 -6.50 -17.67 1.12
C ASP A 273 -5.66 -18.01 2.35
N GLN A 274 -4.33 -17.91 2.24
CA GLN A 274 -3.44 -18.07 3.39
C GLN A 274 -3.73 -17.03 4.49
N SER A 275 -4.04 -15.79 4.10
CA SER A 275 -4.41 -14.73 5.04
C SER A 275 -5.72 -15.03 5.77
N VAL A 276 -6.73 -15.55 5.07
CA VAL A 276 -7.99 -16.00 5.68
C VAL A 276 -7.73 -17.10 6.70
N GLN A 277 -6.98 -18.13 6.30
CA GLN A 277 -6.68 -19.25 7.20
C GLN A 277 -5.90 -18.81 8.43
N ALA A 278 -4.86 -17.97 8.23
CA ALA A 278 -4.06 -17.44 9.34
C ALA A 278 -4.88 -16.59 10.32
N GLY A 279 -5.94 -15.91 9.84
CA GLY A 279 -6.86 -15.18 10.69
C GLY A 279 -7.80 -16.11 11.49
N LEU A 280 -8.30 -17.16 10.85
CA LEU A 280 -9.11 -18.17 11.54
C LEU A 280 -8.35 -18.89 12.66
N ASP A 281 -7.03 -19.06 12.49
CA ASP A 281 -6.11 -19.68 13.46
C ASP A 281 -5.42 -18.65 14.37
N ASN A 282 -6.01 -17.46 14.55
CA ASN A 282 -5.36 -16.34 15.24
C ASN A 282 -5.25 -16.55 16.75
N ASP A 283 -4.04 -16.36 17.27
CA ASP A 283 -3.70 -16.48 18.71
C ASP A 283 -3.86 -15.17 19.50
N GLY A 284 -4.27 -14.09 18.83
CA GLY A 284 -4.45 -12.75 19.44
C GLY A 284 -3.18 -11.92 19.55
N ARG A 285 -2.08 -12.34 18.91
CA ARG A 285 -0.85 -11.54 18.86
C ARG A 285 -1.14 -10.15 18.25
N GLY A 286 -0.65 -9.10 18.89
CA GLY A 286 -0.79 -7.72 18.43
C GLY A 286 -2.11 -7.03 18.78
N PHE A 287 -3.10 -7.76 19.31
CA PHE A 287 -4.39 -7.19 19.71
C PHE A 287 -4.32 -6.46 21.05
N PHE A 288 -5.05 -5.37 21.14
CA PHE A 288 -5.16 -4.56 22.38
C PHE A 288 -6.60 -4.18 22.73
N CYS A 289 -7.39 -3.69 21.76
CA CYS A 289 -8.75 -3.19 22.02
C CYS A 289 -9.82 -4.28 21.95
N VAL A 290 -9.67 -5.22 21.02
CA VAL A 290 -10.61 -6.33 20.79
C VAL A 290 -9.86 -7.66 20.87
N ARG A 291 -10.57 -8.75 20.70
CA ARG A 291 -10.01 -10.09 20.55
C ARG A 291 -10.36 -10.68 19.18
N PRO A 292 -9.58 -11.62 18.65
CA PRO A 292 -9.95 -12.34 17.44
C PRO A 292 -11.31 -13.05 17.62
N VAL A 293 -12.15 -12.95 16.61
CA VAL A 293 -13.52 -13.53 16.62
C VAL A 293 -13.88 -14.25 15.31
N SER A 294 -13.01 -14.21 14.28
CA SER A 294 -13.31 -14.80 12.97
C SER A 294 -13.60 -16.29 13.05
N HIS A 295 -12.89 -17.04 13.90
CA HIS A 295 -13.17 -18.46 14.14
C HIS A 295 -14.58 -18.66 14.71
N ALA A 296 -14.97 -17.87 15.71
CA ALA A 296 -16.31 -17.94 16.30
C ALA A 296 -17.41 -17.53 15.29
N LEU A 297 -17.13 -16.54 14.44
CA LEU A 297 -18.03 -16.15 13.35
C LEU A 297 -18.22 -17.31 12.35
N LYS A 298 -17.13 -17.99 11.96
CA LYS A 298 -17.17 -19.19 11.11
C LYS A 298 -18.06 -20.27 11.71
N GLU A 299 -17.84 -20.62 12.98
CA GLU A 299 -18.69 -21.61 13.66
C GLU A 299 -20.17 -21.22 13.72
N LEU A 300 -20.49 -19.95 13.96
CA LEU A 300 -21.87 -19.49 13.97
C LEU A 300 -22.50 -19.56 12.57
N HIS A 301 -21.73 -19.27 11.53
CA HIS A 301 -22.18 -19.40 10.14
C HIS A 301 -22.44 -20.85 9.78
N GLU A 302 -21.53 -21.78 10.04
CA GLU A 302 -21.66 -23.22 9.80
C GLU A 302 -22.84 -23.83 10.57
N LYS A 303 -23.07 -23.37 11.81
CA LYS A 303 -24.20 -23.76 12.64
C LYS A 303 -25.54 -23.11 12.24
N LYS A 304 -25.56 -22.32 11.13
CA LYS A 304 -26.72 -21.56 10.63
C LYS A 304 -27.36 -20.65 11.70
N LYS A 305 -26.50 -20.01 12.51
CA LYS A 305 -26.92 -19.06 13.55
C LYS A 305 -26.77 -17.60 13.11
N PHE A 306 -26.31 -17.35 11.89
CA PHE A 306 -26.41 -16.03 11.24
C PHE A 306 -27.82 -15.82 10.72
N LEU A 307 -28.23 -14.57 10.53
CA LEU A 307 -29.34 -14.27 9.64
C LEU A 307 -29.00 -14.85 8.25
N ASP A 308 -29.97 -15.42 7.58
CA ASP A 308 -29.76 -15.93 6.22
C ASP A 308 -29.56 -14.76 5.26
N THR A 309 -28.33 -14.53 4.93
CA THR A 309 -27.88 -13.48 4.02
C THR A 309 -27.14 -14.07 2.81
N GLY A 310 -27.27 -15.38 2.58
CA GLY A 310 -26.55 -16.09 1.51
C GLY A 310 -25.04 -15.93 1.65
N ILE A 311 -24.37 -15.62 0.54
CA ILE A 311 -22.91 -15.50 0.46
C ILE A 311 -22.31 -14.37 1.33
N LEU A 312 -23.11 -13.41 1.83
CA LEU A 312 -22.63 -12.34 2.71
C LEU A 312 -22.07 -12.89 4.03
N GLY A 313 -22.58 -14.03 4.52
CA GLY A 313 -22.03 -14.68 5.70
C GLY A 313 -20.59 -15.11 5.48
N VAL A 314 -20.29 -15.70 4.33
CA VAL A 314 -18.94 -16.11 3.93
C VAL A 314 -18.03 -14.88 3.81
N ALA A 315 -18.49 -13.82 3.11
CA ALA A 315 -17.74 -12.57 2.99
C ALA A 315 -17.40 -11.95 4.35
N THR A 316 -18.35 -11.96 5.30
CA THR A 316 -18.15 -11.44 6.66
C THR A 316 -17.04 -12.19 7.39
N VAL A 317 -17.07 -13.53 7.35
CA VAL A 317 -16.06 -14.37 8.01
C VAL A 317 -14.69 -14.14 7.39
N ALA A 318 -14.56 -14.22 6.06
CA ALA A 318 -13.29 -14.10 5.36
C ALA A 318 -12.67 -12.68 5.53
N ALA A 319 -13.46 -11.62 5.35
CA ALA A 319 -12.99 -10.26 5.55
C ALA A 319 -12.49 -10.01 6.98
N THR A 320 -13.21 -10.52 7.98
CA THR A 320 -12.79 -10.41 9.39
C THR A 320 -11.49 -11.17 9.64
N ALA A 321 -11.38 -12.41 9.13
CA ALA A 321 -10.18 -13.24 9.28
C ALA A 321 -8.94 -12.59 8.69
N VAL A 322 -9.04 -12.04 7.46
CA VAL A 322 -7.90 -11.31 6.85
C VAL A 322 -7.48 -10.11 7.71
N MET A 323 -8.44 -9.36 8.26
CA MET A 323 -8.11 -8.22 9.10
C MET A 323 -7.52 -8.61 10.45
N GLU A 324 -7.87 -9.77 10.97
CA GLU A 324 -7.23 -10.34 12.15
C GLU A 324 -5.80 -10.81 11.86
N SER A 325 -5.54 -11.40 10.68
CA SER A 325 -4.19 -11.67 10.18
C SER A 325 -3.38 -10.38 10.05
N ASN A 326 -3.98 -9.35 9.44
CA ASN A 326 -3.37 -8.04 9.29
C ASN A 326 -2.96 -7.44 10.64
N MET A 327 -3.86 -7.43 11.62
CA MET A 327 -3.59 -6.89 12.97
C MET A 327 -2.45 -7.64 13.68
N SER A 328 -2.35 -8.94 13.46
CA SER A 328 -1.31 -9.79 14.05
C SER A 328 0.05 -9.72 13.33
N MET A 329 0.23 -8.75 12.42
CA MET A 329 1.42 -8.66 11.54
C MET A 329 1.72 -9.99 10.84
N ARG A 330 0.69 -10.71 10.41
CA ARG A 330 0.78 -11.86 9.50
C ARG A 330 0.62 -11.38 8.07
N LEU A 331 0.86 -12.28 7.14
CA LEU A 331 0.86 -11.99 5.71
C LEU A 331 -0.53 -11.62 5.21
N VAL A 332 -0.62 -10.49 4.50
CA VAL A 332 -1.82 -10.01 3.78
C VAL A 332 -1.40 -9.32 2.48
N ILE A 333 -2.37 -9.00 1.65
CA ILE A 333 -2.17 -8.14 0.48
C ILE A 333 -2.82 -6.79 0.76
N ALA A 334 -2.09 -5.71 0.55
CA ALA A 334 -2.70 -4.39 0.51
C ALA A 334 -3.63 -4.31 -0.73
N ALA A 335 -4.94 -4.14 -0.50
CA ALA A 335 -5.97 -4.12 -1.55
C ALA A 335 -7.05 -3.04 -1.27
N PRO A 336 -6.81 -1.76 -1.60
CA PRO A 336 -5.53 -1.18 -2.01
C PRO A 336 -4.62 -0.81 -0.83
N THR A 337 -5.06 -0.97 0.42
CA THR A 337 -4.26 -0.70 1.63
C THR A 337 -4.32 -1.85 2.62
N GLY A 338 -3.38 -1.88 3.60
CA GLY A 338 -3.46 -2.83 4.71
C GLY A 338 -4.74 -2.67 5.53
N GLY A 339 -5.25 -1.42 5.68
CA GLY A 339 -6.49 -1.13 6.39
C GLY A 339 -7.76 -1.65 5.69
N SER A 340 -7.68 -1.96 4.40
CA SER A 340 -8.78 -2.49 3.59
C SER A 340 -8.50 -3.88 3.01
N ALA A 341 -7.45 -4.54 3.47
CA ALA A 341 -6.96 -5.83 2.95
C ALA A 341 -8.00 -6.97 2.97
N GLY A 342 -9.03 -6.87 3.79
CA GLY A 342 -10.07 -7.90 3.92
C GLY A 342 -11.24 -7.76 2.96
N VAL A 343 -11.44 -6.60 2.31
CA VAL A 343 -12.65 -6.36 1.50
C VAL A 343 -12.70 -7.27 0.28
N PHE A 344 -11.66 -7.22 -0.56
CA PHE A 344 -11.62 -8.06 -1.78
C PHE A 344 -11.57 -9.55 -1.44
N PRO A 345 -10.73 -10.05 -0.52
CA PRO A 345 -10.76 -11.47 -0.13
C PRO A 345 -12.12 -11.92 0.41
N GLY A 346 -12.85 -11.06 1.12
CA GLY A 346 -14.22 -11.34 1.56
C GLY A 346 -15.16 -11.56 0.37
N VAL A 347 -15.09 -10.70 -0.65
CA VAL A 347 -15.88 -10.84 -1.88
C VAL A 347 -15.42 -12.06 -2.69
N ALA A 348 -14.10 -12.29 -2.81
CA ALA A 348 -13.57 -13.46 -3.51
C ALA A 348 -14.04 -14.79 -2.89
N ALA A 349 -14.02 -14.90 -1.56
CA ALA A 349 -14.56 -16.07 -0.85
C ALA A 349 -16.08 -16.27 -1.10
N ALA A 350 -16.85 -15.17 -1.12
CA ALA A 350 -18.28 -15.22 -1.45
C ALA A 350 -18.53 -15.65 -2.91
N LEU A 351 -17.70 -15.21 -3.84
CA LEU A 351 -17.79 -15.61 -5.26
C LEU A 351 -17.39 -17.08 -5.44
N ALA A 352 -16.39 -17.56 -4.72
CA ALA A 352 -16.03 -18.99 -4.71
C ALA A 352 -17.17 -19.86 -4.17
N GLU A 353 -17.85 -19.44 -3.08
CA GLU A 353 -19.05 -20.10 -2.55
C GLU A 353 -20.22 -20.07 -3.55
N ALA A 354 -20.32 -19.02 -4.36
CA ALA A 354 -21.30 -18.92 -5.44
C ALA A 354 -20.96 -19.80 -6.66
N GLY A 355 -19.80 -20.48 -6.68
CA GLY A 355 -19.43 -21.47 -7.69
C GLY A 355 -18.53 -20.94 -8.82
N TYR A 356 -17.99 -19.73 -8.71
CA TYR A 356 -17.00 -19.23 -9.68
C TYR A 356 -15.66 -19.94 -9.53
N THR A 357 -14.99 -20.21 -10.67
CA THR A 357 -13.68 -20.85 -10.65
C THR A 357 -12.59 -19.89 -10.18
N ARG A 358 -11.45 -20.46 -9.81
CA ARG A 358 -10.31 -19.67 -9.34
C ARG A 358 -9.76 -18.75 -10.42
N GLU A 359 -9.74 -19.20 -11.67
CA GLU A 359 -9.32 -18.42 -12.82
C GLU A 359 -10.27 -17.24 -13.06
N GLN A 360 -11.58 -17.46 -12.96
CA GLN A 360 -12.57 -16.40 -13.07
C GLN A 360 -12.40 -15.33 -11.97
N ILE A 361 -12.14 -15.78 -10.74
CA ILE A 361 -11.88 -14.86 -9.62
C ILE A 361 -10.56 -14.09 -9.85
N ALA A 362 -9.52 -14.72 -10.44
CA ALA A 362 -8.28 -14.03 -10.80
C ALA A 362 -8.48 -12.98 -11.90
N GLU A 363 -9.33 -13.25 -12.90
CA GLU A 363 -9.76 -12.25 -13.89
C GLU A 363 -10.47 -11.07 -13.21
N SER A 364 -11.38 -11.36 -12.28
CA SER A 364 -12.09 -10.32 -11.55
C SER A 364 -11.18 -9.48 -10.66
N LEU A 365 -10.08 -10.06 -10.14
CA LEU A 365 -9.04 -9.33 -9.41
C LEU A 365 -8.36 -8.30 -10.32
N LEU A 366 -8.10 -8.64 -11.59
CA LEU A 366 -7.53 -7.68 -12.55
C LEU A 366 -8.49 -6.54 -12.84
N VAL A 367 -9.78 -6.82 -12.96
CA VAL A 367 -10.82 -5.77 -13.12
C VAL A 367 -10.85 -4.87 -11.88
N ALA A 368 -10.82 -5.46 -10.68
CA ALA A 368 -10.72 -4.69 -9.44
C ALA A 368 -9.47 -3.80 -9.41
N ALA A 369 -8.31 -4.35 -9.78
CA ALA A 369 -7.04 -3.63 -9.81
C ALA A 369 -7.08 -2.44 -10.78
N LEU A 370 -7.67 -2.61 -11.97
CA LEU A 370 -7.83 -1.53 -12.94
C LEU A 370 -8.69 -0.39 -12.39
N VAL A 371 -9.83 -0.71 -11.77
CA VAL A 371 -10.72 0.27 -11.14
C VAL A 371 -10.00 1.01 -10.00
N GLY A 372 -9.19 0.30 -9.22
CA GLY A 372 -8.35 0.91 -8.19
C GLY A 372 -7.26 1.82 -8.76
N ALA A 373 -6.71 1.49 -9.93
CA ALA A 373 -5.72 2.34 -10.61
C ALA A 373 -6.31 3.71 -10.98
N PHE A 374 -7.58 3.79 -11.37
CA PHE A 374 -8.25 5.07 -11.63
C PHE A 374 -8.35 5.92 -10.36
N ILE A 375 -8.65 5.30 -9.21
CA ILE A 375 -8.67 6.01 -7.92
C ILE A 375 -7.25 6.49 -7.55
N TYR A 376 -6.23 5.66 -7.71
CA TYR A 376 -4.84 6.04 -7.42
C TYR A 376 -4.38 7.22 -8.28
N ASN A 377 -4.68 7.17 -9.59
CA ASN A 377 -4.24 8.19 -10.55
C ASN A 377 -4.91 9.55 -10.34
N GLN A 378 -6.14 9.59 -9.81
CA GLN A 378 -6.95 10.80 -9.67
C GLN A 378 -7.10 11.28 -8.21
N ALA A 379 -6.76 10.42 -7.24
CA ALA A 379 -6.92 10.67 -5.81
C ALA A 379 -5.71 10.15 -5.01
N THR A 380 -5.97 9.39 -3.96
CA THR A 380 -4.94 8.79 -3.09
C THR A 380 -5.49 7.58 -2.35
N PHE A 381 -4.59 6.69 -1.87
CA PHE A 381 -4.92 5.65 -0.89
C PHE A 381 -4.47 6.01 0.54
N THR A 382 -4.01 7.23 0.77
CA THR A 382 -3.50 7.65 2.08
C THR A 382 -4.64 8.09 2.99
N ALA A 383 -4.98 7.28 4.00
CA ALA A 383 -6.07 7.58 4.95
C ALA A 383 -5.88 8.91 5.71
N SER A 384 -4.63 9.31 5.96
CA SER A 384 -4.32 10.61 6.58
C SER A 384 -4.60 11.82 5.67
N VAL A 385 -4.93 11.58 4.40
CA VAL A 385 -5.29 12.61 3.41
C VAL A 385 -6.77 12.54 3.06
N GLY A 386 -7.33 11.34 2.84
CA GLY A 386 -8.71 11.17 2.36
C GLY A 386 -9.65 10.39 3.30
N GLY A 387 -9.19 10.03 4.51
CA GLY A 387 -9.97 9.23 5.46
C GLY A 387 -10.10 7.76 5.03
N CYS A 388 -11.06 7.03 5.61
CA CYS A 388 -11.33 5.64 5.22
C CYS A 388 -12.12 5.51 3.90
N ALA A 389 -12.63 6.61 3.35
CA ALA A 389 -13.27 6.59 2.03
C ALA A 389 -12.27 6.16 0.94
N VAL A 390 -11.00 6.62 1.03
CA VAL A 390 -9.93 6.23 0.09
C VAL A 390 -9.34 4.85 0.37
N GLU A 391 -9.69 4.18 1.47
CA GLU A 391 -9.28 2.82 1.79
C GLU A 391 -10.45 1.84 1.60
N ILE A 392 -11.40 1.81 2.54
CA ILE A 392 -12.57 0.92 2.50
C ILE A 392 -13.49 1.25 1.32
N GLY A 393 -13.70 2.55 1.03
CA GLY A 393 -14.50 2.98 -0.12
C GLY A 393 -13.86 2.52 -1.44
N ALA A 394 -12.55 2.73 -1.60
CA ALA A 394 -11.81 2.26 -2.76
C ALA A 394 -11.88 0.73 -2.91
N ALA A 395 -11.57 -0.02 -1.85
CA ALA A 395 -11.62 -1.48 -1.86
C ALA A 395 -13.02 -2.03 -2.18
N SER A 396 -14.07 -1.40 -1.63
CA SER A 396 -15.46 -1.75 -1.92
C SER A 396 -15.83 -1.47 -3.37
N SER A 397 -15.40 -0.33 -3.91
CA SER A 397 -15.57 0.05 -5.33
C SER A 397 -14.91 -0.95 -6.28
N MET A 398 -13.64 -1.28 -6.03
CA MET A 398 -12.86 -2.29 -6.75
C MET A 398 -13.57 -3.65 -6.74
N SER A 399 -14.01 -4.09 -5.56
CA SER A 399 -14.66 -5.39 -5.37
C SER A 399 -16.07 -5.43 -5.99
N ALA A 400 -16.78 -4.30 -6.05
CA ALA A 400 -18.08 -4.20 -6.71
C ALA A 400 -17.96 -4.39 -8.22
N ALA A 401 -16.95 -3.74 -8.85
CA ALA A 401 -16.65 -3.94 -10.27
C ALA A 401 -16.30 -5.39 -10.58
N ALA A 402 -15.47 -6.02 -9.74
CA ALA A 402 -15.10 -7.43 -9.87
C ALA A 402 -16.31 -8.36 -9.82
N ALA A 403 -17.21 -8.17 -8.85
CA ALA A 403 -18.43 -8.94 -8.72
C ALA A 403 -19.36 -8.72 -9.92
N ALA A 404 -19.55 -7.47 -10.36
CA ALA A 404 -20.38 -7.14 -11.51
C ALA A 404 -19.83 -7.79 -12.80
N TYR A 405 -18.51 -7.80 -13.00
CA TYR A 405 -17.85 -8.47 -14.12
C TYR A 405 -18.19 -9.97 -14.15
N LEU A 406 -18.01 -10.68 -13.05
CA LEU A 406 -18.31 -12.12 -12.98
C LEU A 406 -19.79 -12.44 -13.20
N LEU A 407 -20.67 -11.54 -12.81
CA LEU A 407 -22.12 -11.67 -13.05
C LEU A 407 -22.53 -11.32 -14.50
N GLY A 408 -21.56 -11.07 -15.39
CA GLY A 408 -21.79 -10.79 -16.81
C GLY A 408 -22.05 -9.32 -17.15
N GLY A 409 -21.78 -8.41 -16.23
CA GLY A 409 -21.84 -6.96 -16.47
C GLY A 409 -20.81 -6.52 -17.51
N ASP A 410 -21.24 -5.67 -18.44
CA ASP A 410 -20.33 -4.98 -19.37
C ASP A 410 -19.48 -3.92 -18.67
N THR A 411 -18.61 -3.23 -19.40
CA THR A 411 -17.75 -2.17 -18.88
C THR A 411 -18.55 -1.09 -18.14
N LYS A 412 -19.71 -0.69 -18.68
CA LYS A 412 -20.55 0.32 -18.06
C LYS A 412 -21.10 -0.17 -16.72
N VAL A 413 -21.65 -1.36 -16.67
CA VAL A 413 -22.20 -1.96 -15.44
C VAL A 413 -21.13 -2.14 -14.37
N CYS A 414 -19.89 -2.53 -14.76
CA CYS A 414 -18.76 -2.63 -13.83
C CYS A 414 -18.39 -1.26 -13.22
N LEU A 415 -18.35 -0.21 -14.04
CA LEU A 415 -18.06 1.15 -13.57
C LEU A 415 -19.22 1.72 -12.73
N ASP A 416 -20.46 1.42 -13.10
CA ASP A 416 -21.65 1.81 -12.32
C ASP A 416 -21.63 1.16 -10.92
N ALA A 417 -21.32 -0.15 -10.85
CA ALA A 417 -21.17 -0.86 -9.58
C ALA A 417 -20.08 -0.24 -8.70
N ALA A 418 -18.92 0.06 -9.33
CA ALA A 418 -17.82 0.74 -8.66
C ALA A 418 -18.24 2.12 -8.14
N GLY A 419 -18.94 2.90 -8.94
CA GLY A 419 -19.43 4.23 -8.59
C GLY A 419 -20.43 4.21 -7.43
N LEU A 420 -21.40 3.30 -7.47
CA LEU A 420 -22.37 3.10 -6.38
C LEU A 420 -21.66 2.73 -5.07
N ALA A 421 -20.75 1.76 -5.12
CA ALA A 421 -20.02 1.31 -3.92
C ALA A 421 -19.16 2.42 -3.30
N LEU A 422 -18.44 3.20 -4.13
CA LEU A 422 -17.60 4.30 -3.67
C LEU A 422 -18.44 5.42 -3.06
N ARG A 423 -19.56 5.77 -3.71
CA ARG A 423 -20.44 6.83 -3.26
C ARG A 423 -21.14 6.51 -1.95
N ASN A 424 -21.54 5.26 -1.71
CA ASN A 424 -22.11 4.83 -0.45
C ASN A 424 -21.18 5.05 0.75
N LEU A 425 -19.85 5.08 0.52
CA LEU A 425 -18.83 5.23 1.55
C LEU A 425 -18.12 6.60 1.49
N THR A 426 -18.61 7.54 0.67
CA THR A 426 -18.12 8.91 0.63
C THR A 426 -18.28 9.54 2.01
N GLY A 427 -17.22 10.18 2.51
CA GLY A 427 -17.21 10.79 3.83
C GLY A 427 -16.95 9.84 5.00
N LEU A 428 -16.63 8.55 4.74
CA LEU A 428 -16.23 7.62 5.77
C LEU A 428 -14.91 8.09 6.41
N ALA A 429 -15.02 8.82 7.52
CA ALA A 429 -13.88 9.34 8.24
C ALA A 429 -13.01 8.22 8.82
N CYS A 430 -11.70 8.43 8.90
CA CYS A 430 -10.84 7.56 9.69
C CYS A 430 -11.01 7.91 11.18
N ASP A 431 -11.58 6.99 11.94
CA ASP A 431 -11.91 7.17 13.37
C ASP A 431 -11.28 6.04 14.21
N PRO A 432 -9.94 6.00 14.31
CA PRO A 432 -9.24 4.93 15.00
C PRO A 432 -9.41 5.02 16.51
N LEU A 433 -9.33 3.86 17.18
CA LEU A 433 -9.25 3.75 18.61
C LEU A 433 -7.86 3.17 18.98
N ALA A 434 -7.11 3.87 19.79
CA ALA A 434 -5.74 3.52 20.21
C ALA A 434 -4.75 3.25 19.05
N SER A 435 -4.61 2.00 18.58
CA SER A 435 -3.60 1.58 17.61
C SER A 435 -3.91 1.89 16.15
N GLY A 436 -5.09 2.38 15.82
CA GLY A 436 -5.46 2.81 14.47
C GLY A 436 -6.02 1.73 13.55
N VAL A 437 -5.54 0.49 13.54
CA VAL A 437 -5.93 -0.54 12.55
C VAL A 437 -6.86 -1.62 13.13
N GLU A 438 -6.97 -1.71 14.43
CA GLU A 438 -7.82 -2.69 15.13
C GLU A 438 -9.29 -2.27 15.08
N VAL A 439 -9.57 -1.05 15.54
CA VAL A 439 -10.91 -0.44 15.52
C VAL A 439 -10.81 0.91 14.82
N PRO A 440 -11.60 1.16 13.76
CA PRO A 440 -12.73 0.36 13.27
C PRO A 440 -12.41 -0.52 12.05
N CYS A 441 -11.15 -0.67 11.63
CA CYS A 441 -10.80 -1.29 10.35
C CYS A 441 -11.30 -2.73 10.21
N ILE A 442 -11.16 -3.56 11.27
CA ILE A 442 -11.67 -4.95 11.25
C ILE A 442 -13.16 -4.98 10.89
N HIS A 443 -13.97 -4.15 11.56
CA HIS A 443 -15.42 -4.11 11.34
C HIS A 443 -15.80 -3.57 9.95
N ARG A 444 -15.05 -2.56 9.47
CA ARG A 444 -15.33 -1.88 8.21
C ARG A 444 -15.03 -2.74 6.98
N ASN A 445 -14.12 -3.69 7.09
CA ASN A 445 -13.82 -4.58 5.96
C ASN A 445 -14.99 -5.51 5.64
N ALA A 446 -15.64 -6.11 6.66
CA ALA A 446 -16.84 -6.90 6.47
C ALA A 446 -17.99 -6.06 5.87
N MET A 447 -18.20 -4.84 6.37
CA MET A 447 -19.19 -3.90 5.81
C MET A 447 -18.84 -3.51 4.37
N GLY A 448 -17.56 -3.25 4.06
CA GLY A 448 -17.11 -2.91 2.71
C GLY A 448 -17.36 -4.04 1.70
N SER A 449 -17.16 -5.31 2.10
CA SER A 449 -17.46 -6.48 1.27
C SER A 449 -18.97 -6.60 1.00
N ALA A 450 -19.80 -6.37 2.02
CA ALA A 450 -21.27 -6.38 1.86
C ALA A 450 -21.73 -5.25 0.93
N ASN A 451 -21.21 -4.02 1.09
CA ASN A 451 -21.52 -2.90 0.21
C ASN A 451 -21.11 -3.17 -1.25
N ALA A 452 -19.99 -3.85 -1.49
CA ALA A 452 -19.55 -4.23 -2.83
C ALA A 452 -20.55 -5.17 -3.51
N ILE A 453 -20.98 -6.23 -2.82
CA ILE A 453 -21.95 -7.21 -3.35
C ILE A 453 -23.30 -6.54 -3.62
N VAL A 454 -23.80 -5.72 -2.70
CA VAL A 454 -25.05 -4.98 -2.88
C VAL A 454 -24.97 -4.04 -4.08
N SER A 455 -23.88 -3.29 -4.21
CA SER A 455 -23.69 -2.33 -5.31
C SER A 455 -23.58 -3.02 -6.67
N ALA A 456 -22.91 -4.17 -6.76
CA ALA A 456 -22.88 -4.99 -7.97
C ALA A 456 -24.28 -5.44 -8.40
N ASN A 457 -25.08 -5.96 -7.46
CA ASN A 457 -26.46 -6.36 -7.73
C ASN A 457 -27.34 -5.18 -8.17
N MET A 458 -27.16 -4.00 -7.57
CA MET A 458 -27.90 -2.80 -7.94
C MET A 458 -27.57 -2.35 -9.38
N ALA A 459 -26.29 -2.32 -9.74
CA ALA A 459 -25.84 -1.95 -11.08
C ALA A 459 -26.37 -2.94 -12.15
N LEU A 460 -26.28 -4.25 -11.88
CA LEU A 460 -26.86 -5.28 -12.75
C LEU A 460 -28.39 -5.16 -12.88
N GLY A 461 -29.06 -4.72 -11.85
CA GLY A 461 -30.49 -4.39 -11.88
C GLY A 461 -30.84 -3.10 -12.60
N GLY A 462 -29.85 -2.38 -13.12
CA GLY A 462 -30.03 -1.13 -13.90
C GLY A 462 -30.16 0.13 -13.03
N VAL A 463 -29.68 0.11 -11.78
CA VAL A 463 -29.61 1.34 -10.97
C VAL A 463 -28.53 2.26 -11.53
N ASP A 464 -28.94 3.44 -11.97
CA ASP A 464 -28.06 4.46 -12.53
C ASP A 464 -27.36 5.24 -11.40
N PRO A 465 -26.02 5.27 -11.32
CA PRO A 465 -25.30 6.10 -10.35
C PRO A 465 -25.39 7.60 -10.64
N VAL A 466 -25.90 8.00 -11.80
CA VAL A 466 -26.05 9.38 -12.32
C VAL A 466 -24.71 10.05 -12.65
N LEU A 467 -23.72 9.92 -11.77
CA LEU A 467 -22.36 10.48 -11.98
C LEU A 467 -21.47 9.45 -12.69
N PRO A 468 -20.71 9.85 -13.72
CA PRO A 468 -19.62 9.04 -14.26
C PRO A 468 -18.60 8.68 -13.17
N TYR A 469 -17.93 7.54 -13.32
CA TYR A 469 -17.04 7.02 -12.26
C TYR A 469 -15.91 7.99 -11.89
N ASP A 470 -15.30 8.68 -12.87
CA ASP A 470 -14.24 9.66 -12.62
C ASP A 470 -14.73 10.83 -11.75
N GLU A 471 -15.97 11.29 -11.94
CA GLU A 471 -16.59 12.33 -11.12
C GLU A 471 -16.90 11.84 -9.69
N VAL A 472 -17.24 10.56 -9.53
CA VAL A 472 -17.41 9.96 -8.20
C VAL A 472 -16.08 9.93 -7.44
N ILE A 473 -14.97 9.60 -8.13
CA ILE A 473 -13.62 9.65 -7.56
C ILE A 473 -13.27 11.07 -7.10
N GLU A 474 -13.49 12.07 -7.95
CA GLU A 474 -13.24 13.47 -7.62
C GLU A 474 -14.05 13.91 -6.40
N ALA A 475 -15.36 13.66 -6.41
CA ALA A 475 -16.26 14.01 -5.31
C ALA A 475 -15.83 13.36 -3.99
N MET A 476 -15.48 12.08 -4.01
CA MET A 476 -14.96 11.34 -2.85
C MET A 476 -13.67 11.97 -2.32
N TYR A 477 -12.72 12.29 -3.21
CA TYR A 477 -11.43 12.84 -2.82
C TYR A 477 -11.55 14.23 -2.20
N VAL A 478 -12.30 15.14 -2.86
CA VAL A 478 -12.56 16.50 -2.36
C VAL A 478 -13.26 16.46 -1.00
N PHE A 479 -14.27 15.60 -0.85
CA PHE A 479 -14.99 15.44 0.42
C PHE A 479 -14.08 14.88 1.52
N GLY A 480 -13.35 13.80 1.23
CA GLY A 480 -12.42 13.17 2.18
C GLY A 480 -11.32 14.14 2.65
N LYS A 481 -10.72 14.89 1.72
CA LYS A 481 -9.73 15.91 2.03
C LYS A 481 -10.30 17.00 2.93
N ASN A 482 -11.49 17.52 2.63
CA ASN A 482 -12.15 18.51 3.48
C ASN A 482 -12.43 17.98 4.89
N CYS A 483 -12.82 16.71 5.05
CA CYS A 483 -12.99 16.10 6.36
C CYS A 483 -11.67 16.07 7.15
N VAL A 484 -10.56 15.74 6.50
CA VAL A 484 -9.22 15.69 7.12
C VAL A 484 -8.73 17.11 7.48
N ASP A 485 -8.83 18.05 6.54
CA ASP A 485 -8.37 19.44 6.73
C ASP A 485 -9.12 20.16 7.85
N ASN A 486 -10.41 19.83 8.04
CA ASN A 486 -11.23 20.35 9.14
C ASN A 486 -11.16 19.51 10.43
N ASN A 487 -10.16 18.67 10.53
CA ASN A 487 -9.91 17.86 11.72
C ASN A 487 -10.99 16.79 12.03
N TRP A 488 -11.67 16.26 11.04
CA TRP A 488 -12.70 15.21 11.20
C TRP A 488 -12.15 13.81 10.95
N ALA A 489 -10.85 13.66 10.76
CA ALA A 489 -10.28 12.37 10.46
C ALA A 489 -8.84 12.20 10.99
N CYS A 490 -8.54 10.95 11.28
CA CYS A 490 -7.22 10.37 11.48
C CYS A 490 -6.29 11.01 12.50
N GLY A 491 -6.38 10.58 13.76
CA GLY A 491 -5.26 10.61 14.71
C GLY A 491 -4.72 11.96 15.19
N ARG A 492 -4.90 13.02 14.43
CA ARG A 492 -4.45 14.38 14.81
C ARG A 492 -5.25 14.99 15.96
N ILE A 493 -6.40 14.38 16.31
CA ILE A 493 -7.38 15.02 17.18
C ILE A 493 -7.87 14.05 18.23
N GLY A 494 -7.10 13.91 19.26
CA GLY A 494 -7.50 13.19 20.47
C GLY A 494 -8.76 13.72 21.20
N ARG A 495 -9.67 14.41 20.50
CA ARG A 495 -10.89 14.99 21.08
C ARG A 495 -12.14 14.85 20.20
N VAL A 496 -12.03 14.29 18.98
CA VAL A 496 -13.16 14.12 18.06
C VAL A 496 -13.35 12.63 17.76
N GLY A 497 -14.57 12.21 17.49
CA GLY A 497 -14.92 10.82 17.21
C GLY A 497 -14.77 9.89 18.41
N ALA A 498 -14.49 8.62 18.16
CA ALA A 498 -14.40 7.58 19.19
C ALA A 498 -13.34 7.89 20.26
N GLN A 499 -12.22 8.48 19.86
CA GLN A 499 -11.13 8.84 20.80
C GLN A 499 -11.51 9.97 21.78
N GLY A 500 -12.48 10.83 21.42
CA GLY A 500 -12.98 11.89 22.26
C GLY A 500 -13.94 11.43 23.37
N THR A 501 -14.45 10.20 23.25
CA THR A 501 -15.36 9.62 24.27
C THR A 501 -14.59 9.23 25.54
N ALA A 502 -15.30 9.10 26.66
CA ALA A 502 -14.70 8.67 27.92
C ALA A 502 -14.02 7.27 27.80
N THR A 503 -14.62 6.35 27.06
CA THR A 503 -14.02 5.04 26.76
C THR A 503 -12.79 5.18 25.86
N GLY A 504 -12.85 6.01 24.82
CA GLY A 504 -11.72 6.25 23.93
C GLY A 504 -10.51 6.83 24.65
N GLN A 505 -10.73 7.78 25.54
CA GLN A 505 -9.68 8.38 26.38
C GLN A 505 -9.04 7.32 27.29
N ARG A 506 -9.84 6.52 27.97
CA ARG A 506 -9.35 5.43 28.85
C ARG A 506 -8.52 4.42 28.06
N VAL A 507 -9.04 3.93 26.94
CA VAL A 507 -8.33 2.95 26.07
C VAL A 507 -7.01 3.50 25.58
N ARG A 508 -6.96 4.77 25.15
CA ARG A 508 -5.72 5.42 24.72
C ARG A 508 -4.70 5.55 25.86
N GLU A 509 -5.13 5.90 27.06
CA GLU A 509 -4.26 5.97 28.24
C GLU A 509 -3.69 4.59 28.63
N GLU A 510 -4.52 3.55 28.56
CA GLU A 510 -4.06 2.18 28.79
C GLU A 510 -3.09 1.71 27.71
N PHE A 511 -3.36 2.00 26.44
CA PHE A 511 -2.47 1.70 25.32
C PHE A 511 -1.12 2.39 25.49
N SER A 512 -1.11 3.68 25.80
CA SER A 512 0.12 4.45 26.03
C SER A 512 0.97 3.94 27.19
N ARG A 513 0.34 3.27 28.17
CA ARG A 513 1.06 2.65 29.31
C ARG A 513 1.61 1.26 29.00
N LYS A 514 0.91 0.49 28.14
CA LYS A 514 1.23 -0.92 27.87
C LYS A 514 2.01 -1.14 26.57
N ALA A 515 1.80 -0.28 25.57
CA ALA A 515 2.55 -0.39 24.33
C ALA A 515 3.98 0.10 24.56
N PRO A 516 4.99 -0.72 24.28
CA PRO A 516 6.36 -0.22 24.22
C PRO A 516 6.44 0.92 23.19
N MET A 517 7.35 1.84 23.39
CA MET A 517 7.75 2.75 22.32
C MET A 517 8.39 1.88 21.24
N ASP A 518 7.69 1.68 20.13
CA ASP A 518 8.26 1.02 18.96
C ASP A 518 9.41 1.85 18.41
#